data_39ee6362e97d817b6b52640554181460
#
_entry.id   39ee6362e97d817b6b52640554181460
#
_cell.length_a   1.000
_cell.length_b   1.000
_cell.length_c   1.000
_cell.angle_alpha   90.00
_cell.angle_beta   90.00
_cell.angle_gamma   90.00
#
_symmetry.space_group_name_H-M   'P 1'
#
loop_
_entity.id
_entity.type
_entity.pdbx_description
1 polymer ?
#
loop_
_entity_poly.entity_id
_entity_poly.type
_entity_poly.pdbx_seq_one_letter_code
_entity_poly.pdbx_strand_id
1 'polypeptide(L)'
;MAGKQPLKKKEVKSFNVKDFKKDFLGEKVSKTADKELEWLIMPSAFQEAVKLPGIPMGRTTMVRGWSDTGKSTLKNLAIAAAMRQGVLPVIFETEGNFDFQYAKDCGMDIEPIYGEIEDEETGEVRDGIVDWEGNYVLFTPTKMCDFCGKMDYSTGKEVSKQRRVAVIEDIGYIINTFLDKQDNGELPMPLLFIWDSVGSIQSWKSYTSKVGNNMFDAGAINTVFKPIFARISTSKEVGSPYTNTMFVVNKIWQDNANSVGGAVAIKNSGGEAFQYGVRLQIHVGGVAKAGTKKLKATLKG
;
A
#
# COMPACT_ATOMS: atom_id res chain seq x y z
N MET A 1 -45.12 -56.85 30.41
CA MET A 1 -44.22 -56.66 29.22
C MET A 1 -44.64 -55.37 28.54
N ALA A 2 -43.88 -54.30 28.70
CA ALA A 2 -44.17 -53.00 28.08
C ALA A 2 -43.48 -52.93 26.73
N GLY A 3 -44.30 -52.88 25.66
CA GLY A 3 -43.82 -52.80 24.29
C GLY A 3 -43.14 -51.45 24.03
N LYS A 4 -41.83 -51.44 23.59
CA LYS A 4 -41.12 -50.28 23.13
C LYS A 4 -41.72 -49.82 21.81
N GLN A 5 -42.28 -48.61 21.75
CA GLN A 5 -42.70 -47.98 20.51
C GLN A 5 -41.46 -47.69 19.67
N PRO A 6 -41.46 -47.91 18.34
CA PRO A 6 -40.35 -47.57 17.46
C PRO A 6 -40.20 -46.06 17.29
N LEU A 7 -38.99 -45.55 17.48
CA LEU A 7 -38.64 -44.17 17.21
C LEU A 7 -38.92 -43.85 15.75
N LYS A 8 -39.83 -42.90 15.48
CA LYS A 8 -40.05 -42.35 14.14
C LYS A 8 -38.74 -41.74 13.60
N LYS A 9 -38.19 -42.31 12.53
CA LYS A 9 -37.10 -41.70 11.77
C LYS A 9 -37.58 -40.34 11.29
N LYS A 10 -36.93 -39.24 11.76
CA LYS A 10 -37.08 -37.92 11.16
C LYS A 10 -36.56 -38.02 9.73
N GLU A 11 -37.40 -37.71 8.74
CA GLU A 11 -36.97 -37.49 7.37
C GLU A 11 -35.93 -36.38 7.36
N VAL A 12 -34.71 -36.72 7.00
CA VAL A 12 -33.65 -35.76 6.77
C VAL A 12 -33.97 -35.09 5.45
N LYS A 13 -34.57 -33.88 5.47
CA LYS A 13 -34.70 -33.07 4.26
C LYS A 13 -33.33 -32.94 3.62
N SER A 14 -33.22 -33.27 2.35
CA SER A 14 -31.97 -33.13 1.60
C SER A 14 -31.49 -31.66 1.72
N PHE A 15 -30.29 -31.47 2.25
CA PHE A 15 -29.71 -30.14 2.39
C PHE A 15 -29.41 -29.57 1.01
N ASN A 16 -30.06 -28.45 0.66
CA ASN A 16 -29.82 -27.75 -0.60
C ASN A 16 -29.00 -26.50 -0.33
N VAL A 17 -27.75 -26.48 -0.83
CA VAL A 17 -26.80 -25.38 -0.66
C VAL A 17 -27.32 -24.07 -1.27
N LYS A 18 -28.13 -24.14 -2.37
CA LYS A 18 -28.69 -22.93 -3.00
C LYS A 18 -29.73 -22.26 -2.11
N ASP A 19 -30.62 -23.07 -1.51
CA ASP A 19 -31.68 -22.57 -0.61
C ASP A 19 -31.04 -22.01 0.64
N PHE A 20 -30.07 -22.72 1.22
CA PHE A 20 -29.30 -22.23 2.37
C PHE A 20 -28.58 -20.90 2.10
N LYS A 21 -27.93 -20.75 0.94
CA LYS A 21 -27.31 -19.48 0.55
C LYS A 21 -28.33 -18.36 0.40
N LYS A 22 -29.49 -18.65 -0.18
CA LYS A 22 -30.56 -17.67 -0.37
C LYS A 22 -31.13 -17.19 0.98
N ASP A 23 -31.36 -18.13 1.91
CA ASP A 23 -31.91 -17.83 3.24
C ASP A 23 -30.91 -17.06 4.14
N PHE A 24 -29.62 -17.39 4.06
CA PHE A 24 -28.59 -16.79 4.91
C PHE A 24 -28.02 -15.48 4.37
N LEU A 25 -27.84 -15.37 3.06
CA LEU A 25 -27.09 -14.29 2.41
C LEU A 25 -27.98 -13.36 1.58
N GLY A 26 -29.26 -13.71 1.42
CA GLY A 26 -30.22 -12.98 0.61
C GLY A 26 -29.98 -13.12 -0.92
N GLU A 27 -30.94 -12.67 -1.72
CA GLU A 27 -30.87 -12.82 -3.17
C GLU A 27 -29.71 -12.07 -3.87
N LYS A 28 -29.14 -11.05 -3.21
CA LYS A 28 -28.05 -10.23 -3.79
C LYS A 28 -26.70 -10.95 -3.84
N VAL A 29 -26.48 -11.99 -3.05
CA VAL A 29 -25.19 -12.69 -2.97
C VAL A 29 -25.01 -13.78 -4.03
N SER A 30 -26.10 -14.23 -4.67
CA SER A 30 -25.99 -15.17 -5.80
C SER A 30 -25.35 -14.57 -7.05
N LYS A 31 -25.10 -13.25 -7.09
CA LYS A 31 -24.47 -12.54 -8.21
C LYS A 31 -22.99 -12.23 -7.99
N THR A 32 -22.29 -12.99 -7.18
CA THR A 32 -20.82 -12.92 -7.08
C THR A 32 -20.09 -13.58 -8.25
N ALA A 33 -20.80 -13.84 -9.34
CA ALA A 33 -20.19 -14.32 -10.56
C ALA A 33 -19.33 -13.21 -11.20
N ASP A 34 -18.05 -13.50 -11.36
CA ASP A 34 -17.12 -12.88 -12.29
C ASP A 34 -17.13 -11.35 -12.33
N LYS A 35 -16.75 -10.70 -11.21
CA LYS A 35 -16.32 -9.31 -11.31
C LYS A 35 -14.98 -9.29 -12.00
N GLU A 36 -14.96 -8.77 -13.23
CA GLU A 36 -13.74 -8.51 -13.95
C GLU A 36 -12.80 -7.67 -13.06
N LEU A 37 -11.55 -8.11 -12.99
CA LEU A 37 -10.53 -7.40 -12.23
C LEU A 37 -10.23 -6.09 -12.97
N GLU A 38 -10.43 -4.96 -12.30
CA GLU A 38 -10.05 -3.65 -12.83
C GLU A 38 -8.54 -3.47 -12.70
N TRP A 39 -7.95 -2.81 -13.68
CA TRP A 39 -6.52 -2.61 -13.78
C TRP A 39 -6.16 -1.14 -13.87
N LEU A 40 -5.21 -0.71 -13.08
CA LEU A 40 -4.46 0.50 -13.35
C LEU A 40 -3.49 0.17 -14.48
N ILE A 41 -3.82 0.60 -15.71
CA ILE A 41 -3.09 0.22 -16.93
C ILE A 41 -1.69 0.83 -16.90
N MET A 42 -0.70 -0.03 -16.97
CA MET A 42 0.70 0.34 -16.96
C MET A 42 1.27 0.45 -18.39
N PRO A 43 2.40 1.13 -18.60
CA PRO A 43 3.06 1.20 -19.91
C PRO A 43 3.35 -0.17 -20.53
N SER A 44 3.45 -0.25 -21.86
CA SER A 44 3.67 -1.49 -22.61
C SER A 44 4.90 -2.28 -22.14
N ALA A 45 5.99 -1.59 -21.83
CA ALA A 45 7.20 -2.22 -21.28
C ALA A 45 6.94 -3.01 -19.98
N PHE A 46 6.07 -2.48 -19.10
CA PHE A 46 5.63 -3.20 -17.92
C PHE A 46 4.79 -4.42 -18.31
N GLN A 47 3.82 -4.22 -19.19
CA GLN A 47 2.92 -5.30 -19.63
C GLN A 47 3.71 -6.46 -20.27
N GLU A 48 4.70 -6.15 -21.08
CA GLU A 48 5.57 -7.15 -21.68
C GLU A 48 6.42 -7.90 -20.65
N ALA A 49 6.94 -7.20 -19.66
CA ALA A 49 7.80 -7.78 -18.64
C ALA A 49 7.02 -8.62 -17.62
N VAL A 50 5.85 -8.15 -17.18
CA VAL A 50 5.05 -8.76 -16.11
C VAL A 50 3.99 -9.71 -16.65
N LYS A 51 3.61 -9.57 -17.93
CA LYS A 51 2.53 -10.30 -18.62
C LYS A 51 1.15 -10.05 -17.98
N LEU A 52 0.95 -8.85 -17.45
CA LEU A 52 -0.30 -8.35 -16.90
C LEU A 52 -0.58 -6.96 -17.48
N PRO A 53 -1.86 -6.54 -17.63
CA PRO A 53 -2.21 -5.21 -18.14
C PRO A 53 -1.67 -4.08 -17.27
N GLY A 54 -1.51 -4.33 -15.97
CA GLY A 54 -1.11 -3.30 -15.03
C GLY A 54 -1.15 -3.76 -13.58
N ILE A 55 -1.51 -2.83 -12.70
CA ILE A 55 -1.67 -3.05 -11.26
C ILE A 55 -3.14 -3.36 -10.98
N PRO A 56 -3.47 -4.48 -10.28
CA PRO A 56 -4.84 -4.83 -9.96
C PRO A 56 -5.45 -3.80 -9.00
N MET A 57 -6.52 -3.13 -9.41
CA MET A 57 -7.23 -2.17 -8.58
C MET A 57 -8.03 -2.87 -7.48
N GLY A 58 -8.23 -2.19 -6.36
CA GLY A 58 -8.87 -2.77 -5.18
C GLY A 58 -8.00 -3.79 -4.44
N ARG A 59 -6.70 -3.80 -4.71
CA ARG A 59 -5.74 -4.75 -4.13
C ARG A 59 -4.45 -4.05 -3.74
N THR A 60 -3.62 -4.75 -2.97
CA THR A 60 -2.29 -4.28 -2.63
C THR A 60 -1.26 -4.93 -3.53
N THR A 61 -0.44 -4.10 -4.17
CA THR A 61 0.74 -4.52 -4.96
C THR A 61 2.01 -4.19 -4.20
N MET A 62 2.94 -5.12 -4.14
CA MET A 62 4.27 -4.90 -3.56
C MET A 62 5.36 -5.05 -4.61
N VAL A 63 6.22 -4.06 -4.69
CA VAL A 63 7.48 -4.12 -5.45
C VAL A 63 8.62 -4.31 -4.48
N ARG A 64 9.43 -5.34 -4.68
CA ARG A 64 10.60 -5.62 -3.86
C ARG A 64 11.84 -5.90 -4.69
N GLY A 65 12.98 -5.52 -4.16
CA GLY A 65 14.28 -5.71 -4.82
C GLY A 65 15.41 -5.05 -4.05
N TRP A 66 16.62 -5.33 -4.48
CA TRP A 66 17.84 -4.67 -3.97
C TRP A 66 17.82 -3.17 -4.25
N SER A 67 18.70 -2.41 -3.60
CA SER A 67 18.92 -1.00 -3.97
C SER A 67 19.27 -0.90 -5.46
N ASP A 68 18.89 0.22 -6.07
CA ASP A 68 19.24 0.58 -7.47
C ASP A 68 18.77 -0.41 -8.55
N THR A 69 17.69 -1.15 -8.28
CA THR A 69 17.12 -2.10 -9.24
C THR A 69 15.94 -1.59 -10.04
N GLY A 70 15.56 -0.31 -9.88
CA GLY A 70 14.46 0.32 -10.61
C GLY A 70 13.10 0.28 -9.87
N LYS A 71 13.08 0.06 -8.55
CA LYS A 71 11.84 0.14 -7.76
C LYS A 71 11.18 1.52 -7.82
N SER A 72 11.99 2.57 -7.69
CA SER A 72 11.52 3.97 -7.77
C SER A 72 11.00 4.30 -9.16
N THR A 73 11.63 3.80 -10.22
CA THR A 73 11.12 3.92 -11.59
C THR A 73 9.73 3.31 -11.70
N LEU A 74 9.55 2.09 -11.20
CA LEU A 74 8.26 1.40 -11.27
C LEU A 74 7.19 2.11 -10.42
N LYS A 75 7.56 2.67 -9.28
CA LYS A 75 6.70 3.54 -8.47
C LYS A 75 6.26 4.76 -9.29
N ASN A 76 7.20 5.49 -9.88
CA ASN A 76 6.90 6.70 -10.65
C ASN A 76 6.02 6.40 -11.88
N LEU A 77 6.24 5.28 -12.56
CA LEU A 77 5.36 4.82 -13.65
C LEU A 77 3.94 4.50 -13.15
N ALA A 78 3.80 3.95 -11.93
CA ALA A 78 2.49 3.69 -11.33
C ALA A 78 1.77 5.00 -10.96
N ILE A 79 2.49 5.99 -10.43
CA ILE A 79 1.96 7.34 -10.15
C ILE A 79 1.46 7.97 -11.45
N ALA A 80 2.31 8.00 -12.48
CA ALA A 80 1.97 8.56 -13.78
C ALA A 80 0.75 7.85 -14.42
N ALA A 81 0.66 6.53 -14.29
CA ALA A 81 -0.47 5.76 -14.76
C ALA A 81 -1.77 6.11 -14.00
N ALA A 82 -1.69 6.31 -12.68
CA ALA A 82 -2.82 6.71 -11.86
C ALA A 82 -3.36 8.09 -12.26
N MET A 83 -2.49 9.08 -12.39
CA MET A 83 -2.87 10.45 -12.80
C MET A 83 -3.57 10.44 -14.16
N ARG A 84 -3.03 9.71 -15.16
CA ARG A 84 -3.66 9.59 -16.50
C ARG A 84 -5.04 8.93 -16.49
N GLN A 85 -5.33 8.13 -15.48
CA GLN A 85 -6.60 7.38 -15.37
C GLN A 85 -7.55 7.99 -14.33
N GLY A 86 -7.28 9.21 -13.86
CA GLY A 86 -8.14 9.93 -12.91
C GLY A 86 -8.14 9.34 -11.50
N VAL A 87 -7.08 8.61 -11.14
CA VAL A 87 -6.84 8.08 -9.79
C VAL A 87 -5.89 9.02 -9.08
N LEU A 88 -6.23 9.50 -7.89
CA LEU A 88 -5.39 10.40 -7.11
C LEU A 88 -4.27 9.62 -6.40
N PRO A 89 -3.00 9.86 -6.72
CA PRO A 89 -1.89 9.31 -5.95
C PRO A 89 -1.75 10.02 -4.60
N VAL A 90 -1.72 9.23 -3.52
CA VAL A 90 -1.38 9.68 -2.17
C VAL A 90 -0.09 8.98 -1.77
N ILE A 91 0.99 9.73 -1.74
CA ILE A 91 2.37 9.22 -1.67
C ILE A 91 2.92 9.44 -0.27
N PHE A 92 3.33 8.38 0.40
CA PHE A 92 4.09 8.39 1.64
C PHE A 92 5.55 8.10 1.30
N GLU A 93 6.32 9.16 1.14
CA GLU A 93 7.75 9.10 0.87
C GLU A 93 8.50 9.21 2.20
N THR A 94 8.97 8.09 2.71
CA THR A 94 9.51 7.98 4.07
C THR A 94 11.04 7.93 4.13
N GLU A 95 11.71 8.03 2.98
CA GLU A 95 13.17 8.06 2.87
C GLU A 95 13.75 9.47 2.65
N GLY A 96 12.90 10.46 2.33
CA GLY A 96 13.30 11.84 2.10
C GLY A 96 14.02 12.07 0.77
N ASN A 97 13.76 11.24 -0.25
CA ASN A 97 14.49 11.25 -1.52
C ASN A 97 13.59 11.28 -2.77
N PHE A 98 12.41 11.89 -2.68
CA PHE A 98 11.51 12.01 -3.84
C PHE A 98 12.09 12.99 -4.87
N ASP A 99 12.47 12.47 -6.02
CA ASP A 99 12.97 13.23 -7.14
C ASP A 99 11.83 13.57 -8.10
N PHE A 100 11.39 14.82 -8.07
CA PHE A 100 10.29 15.31 -8.90
C PHE A 100 10.65 15.36 -10.39
N GLN A 101 11.90 15.77 -10.72
CA GLN A 101 12.31 15.80 -12.11
C GLN A 101 12.31 14.40 -12.71
N TYR A 102 12.84 13.42 -11.99
CA TYR A 102 12.82 12.03 -12.41
C TYR A 102 11.39 11.48 -12.48
N ALA A 103 10.50 11.89 -11.59
CA ALA A 103 9.09 11.51 -11.64
C ALA A 103 8.39 12.08 -12.89
N LYS A 104 8.68 13.34 -13.24
CA LYS A 104 8.24 13.97 -14.49
C LYS A 104 8.77 13.24 -15.72
N ASP A 105 10.04 12.88 -15.74
CA ASP A 105 10.68 12.10 -16.81
C ASP A 105 10.05 10.69 -16.97
N CYS A 106 9.54 10.11 -15.87
CA CYS A 106 8.75 8.88 -15.88
C CYS A 106 7.30 9.08 -16.35
N GLY A 107 6.88 10.31 -16.65
CA GLY A 107 5.57 10.66 -17.20
C GLY A 107 4.54 11.06 -16.14
N MET A 108 4.97 11.44 -14.93
CA MET A 108 4.12 12.09 -13.95
C MET A 108 3.73 13.49 -14.48
N ASP A 109 2.43 13.80 -14.48
CA ASP A 109 1.89 15.08 -14.97
C ASP A 109 2.02 16.14 -13.88
N ILE A 110 3.21 16.76 -13.85
CA ILE A 110 3.60 17.78 -12.88
C ILE A 110 4.40 18.88 -13.54
N GLU A 111 4.25 20.10 -13.03
CA GLU A 111 5.00 21.27 -13.52
C GLU A 111 5.75 21.94 -12.38
N PRO A 112 6.99 22.42 -12.64
CA PRO A 112 7.77 23.16 -11.67
C PRO A 112 7.19 24.56 -11.44
N ILE A 113 7.10 24.97 -10.18
CA ILE A 113 6.78 26.35 -9.78
C ILE A 113 8.10 27.05 -9.52
N TYR A 114 8.34 28.12 -10.26
CA TYR A 114 9.55 28.95 -10.12
C TYR A 114 9.31 30.10 -9.17
N GLY A 115 10.33 30.43 -8.39
CA GLY A 115 10.32 31.54 -7.45
C GLY A 115 11.73 31.87 -6.96
N GLU A 116 11.81 32.85 -6.08
CA GLU A 116 13.07 33.26 -5.46
C GLU A 116 13.46 32.26 -4.36
N ILE A 117 14.72 31.81 -4.40
CA ILE A 117 15.34 30.96 -3.38
C ILE A 117 16.44 31.76 -2.73
N GLU A 118 16.33 32.01 -1.44
CA GLU A 118 17.38 32.61 -0.61
C GLU A 118 18.31 31.51 -0.10
N ASP A 119 19.60 31.68 -0.33
CA ASP A 119 20.61 30.79 0.24
C ASP A 119 20.79 31.12 1.72
N GLU A 120 20.54 30.16 2.59
CA GLU A 120 20.57 30.35 4.07
C GLU A 120 21.96 30.72 4.60
N GLU A 121 23.04 30.41 3.88
CA GLU A 121 24.42 30.69 4.33
C GLU A 121 24.93 32.03 3.81
N THR A 122 24.59 32.37 2.57
CA THR A 122 25.12 33.57 1.91
C THR A 122 24.13 34.72 1.84
N GLY A 123 22.84 34.47 1.99
CA GLY A 123 21.75 35.45 1.79
C GLY A 123 21.55 35.83 0.33
N GLU A 124 22.18 35.14 -0.61
CA GLU A 124 22.01 35.40 -2.03
C GLU A 124 20.66 34.87 -2.52
N VAL A 125 19.94 35.74 -3.23
CA VAL A 125 18.64 35.37 -3.83
C VAL A 125 18.86 34.98 -5.28
N ARG A 126 18.34 33.81 -5.67
CA ARG A 126 18.39 33.31 -7.05
C ARG A 126 17.05 32.75 -7.48
N ASP A 127 16.73 32.82 -8.77
CA ASP A 127 15.59 32.11 -9.32
C ASP A 127 15.82 30.58 -9.32
N GLY A 128 14.79 29.85 -8.92
CA GLY A 128 14.84 28.38 -8.92
C GLY A 128 13.47 27.75 -8.76
N ILE A 129 13.42 26.42 -8.74
CA ILE A 129 12.19 25.68 -8.51
C ILE A 129 11.91 25.68 -7.01
N VAL A 130 10.79 26.28 -6.61
CA VAL A 130 10.35 26.37 -5.19
C VAL A 130 9.34 25.29 -4.81
N ASP A 131 8.56 24.77 -5.79
CA ASP A 131 7.59 23.70 -5.57
C ASP A 131 7.21 23.03 -6.90
N TRP A 132 6.34 22.02 -6.85
CA TRP A 132 5.80 21.32 -8.00
C TRP A 132 4.27 21.22 -7.90
N GLU A 133 3.59 21.59 -8.99
CA GLU A 133 2.14 21.52 -9.11
C GLU A 133 1.72 20.23 -9.84
N GLY A 134 0.57 19.66 -9.44
CA GLY A 134 -0.02 18.49 -10.08
C GLY A 134 -1.09 17.82 -9.22
N ASN A 135 -1.80 16.87 -9.81
CA ASN A 135 -2.85 16.11 -9.12
C ASN A 135 -2.27 14.94 -8.30
N TYR A 136 -1.60 15.24 -7.21
CA TYR A 136 -1.07 14.26 -6.26
C TYR A 136 -1.05 14.84 -4.84
N VAL A 137 -0.90 13.98 -3.85
CA VAL A 137 -0.63 14.38 -2.46
C VAL A 137 0.65 13.68 -2.01
N LEU A 138 1.64 14.44 -1.55
CA LEU A 138 2.91 13.92 -1.06
C LEU A 138 3.07 14.20 0.43
N PHE A 139 3.23 13.13 1.19
CA PHE A 139 3.58 13.16 2.60
C PHE A 139 5.04 12.75 2.78
N THR A 140 5.89 13.71 3.11
CA THR A 140 7.22 13.47 3.67
C THR A 140 7.11 13.20 5.18
N PRO A 141 8.16 12.70 5.87
CA PRO A 141 8.13 12.55 7.33
C PRO A 141 7.74 13.83 8.06
N THR A 142 8.21 15.00 7.59
CA THR A 142 7.85 16.30 8.16
C THR A 142 6.36 16.58 7.98
N LYS A 143 5.83 16.47 6.75
CA LYS A 143 4.39 16.69 6.47
C LYS A 143 3.49 15.71 7.22
N MET A 144 3.93 14.46 7.43
CA MET A 144 3.20 13.51 8.29
C MET A 144 3.15 13.99 9.74
N CYS A 145 4.28 14.51 10.27
CA CYS A 145 4.31 15.09 11.61
C CYS A 145 3.48 16.37 11.73
N ASP A 146 3.41 17.19 10.70
CA ASP A 146 2.55 18.37 10.67
C ASP A 146 1.07 17.98 10.71
N PHE A 147 0.71 16.90 10.04
CA PHE A 147 -0.66 16.42 9.96
C PHE A 147 -1.12 15.69 11.24
N CYS A 148 -0.32 14.78 11.77
CA CYS A 148 -0.71 13.90 12.89
C CYS A 148 0.33 13.81 14.02
N GLY A 149 1.33 14.67 14.06
CA GLY A 149 2.39 14.63 15.07
C GLY A 149 1.94 14.90 16.51
N LYS A 150 0.72 15.37 16.72
CA LYS A 150 0.09 15.50 18.03
C LYS A 150 -0.66 14.25 18.50
N MET A 151 -0.83 13.26 17.64
CA MET A 151 -1.53 12.02 18.01
C MET A 151 -0.66 11.14 18.91
N ASP A 152 -1.22 10.72 20.02
CA ASP A 152 -0.69 9.63 20.87
C ASP A 152 -1.44 8.35 20.53
N TYR A 153 -0.79 7.46 19.85
CA TYR A 153 -1.39 6.20 19.40
C TYR A 153 -1.60 5.15 20.51
N SER A 154 -1.04 5.39 21.71
CA SER A 154 -1.33 4.56 22.87
C SER A 154 -2.68 4.88 23.50
N THR A 155 -3.06 6.15 23.49
CA THR A 155 -4.28 6.65 24.14
C THR A 155 -5.37 7.04 23.14
N GLY A 156 -5.02 7.22 21.85
CA GLY A 156 -5.91 7.73 20.80
C GLY A 156 -6.31 9.20 20.97
N LYS A 157 -5.53 9.97 21.76
CA LYS A 157 -5.81 11.38 22.08
C LYS A 157 -4.71 12.29 21.55
N GLU A 158 -5.05 13.55 21.34
CA GLU A 158 -4.05 14.56 21.04
C GLU A 158 -3.26 14.97 22.28
N VAL A 159 -1.96 15.23 22.09
CA VAL A 159 -1.04 15.77 23.09
C VAL A 159 -0.63 17.19 22.71
N SER A 160 -0.23 17.97 23.72
CA SER A 160 0.15 19.38 23.53
C SER A 160 1.43 19.56 22.72
N LYS A 161 2.36 18.61 22.80
CA LYS A 161 3.66 18.68 22.13
C LYS A 161 3.65 17.87 20.85
N GLN A 162 3.94 18.53 19.73
CA GLN A 162 4.07 17.90 18.44
C GLN A 162 5.34 17.05 18.33
N ARG A 163 5.22 15.84 17.80
CA ARG A 163 6.34 14.98 17.40
C ARG A 163 7.07 15.56 16.19
N ARG A 164 8.37 15.23 16.09
CA ARG A 164 9.20 15.54 14.91
C ARG A 164 9.63 14.29 14.13
N VAL A 165 9.18 13.13 14.55
CA VAL A 165 9.52 11.84 13.94
C VAL A 165 8.25 11.15 13.52
N ALA A 166 8.14 10.83 12.24
CA ALA A 166 7.01 10.07 11.69
C ALA A 166 7.08 8.62 12.14
N VAL A 167 5.92 8.01 12.34
CA VAL A 167 5.77 6.61 12.72
C VAL A 167 4.80 5.88 11.76
N ILE A 168 4.86 4.55 11.77
CA ILE A 168 4.04 3.68 10.90
C ILE A 168 2.55 3.99 11.05
N GLU A 169 2.11 4.27 12.29
CA GLU A 169 0.72 4.58 12.61
C GLU A 169 0.23 5.87 11.96
N ASP A 170 1.13 6.83 11.66
CA ASP A 170 0.77 8.06 10.93
C ASP A 170 0.23 7.75 9.53
N ILE A 171 0.90 6.82 8.83
CA ILE A 171 0.45 6.40 7.49
C ILE A 171 -0.95 5.83 7.57
N GLY A 172 -1.18 4.93 8.54
CA GLY A 172 -2.50 4.33 8.75
C GLY A 172 -3.59 5.35 9.07
N TYR A 173 -3.28 6.32 9.92
CA TYR A 173 -4.19 7.41 10.29
C TYR A 173 -4.56 8.26 9.07
N ILE A 174 -3.56 8.67 8.29
CA ILE A 174 -3.76 9.48 7.07
C ILE A 174 -4.60 8.70 6.05
N ILE A 175 -4.27 7.43 5.77
CA ILE A 175 -5.04 6.59 4.83
C ILE A 175 -6.51 6.52 5.26
N ASN A 176 -6.78 6.24 6.54
CA ASN A 176 -8.16 6.18 7.04
C ASN A 176 -8.86 7.53 6.91
N THR A 177 -8.18 8.65 7.18
CA THR A 177 -8.74 10.00 7.00
C THR A 177 -9.15 10.24 5.55
N PHE A 178 -8.34 9.82 4.56
CA PHE A 178 -8.69 9.95 3.15
C PHE A 178 -9.88 9.06 2.75
N LEU A 179 -9.91 7.83 3.26
CA LEU A 179 -11.02 6.91 3.03
C LEU A 179 -12.33 7.41 3.67
N ASP A 180 -12.26 8.00 4.87
CA ASP A 180 -13.42 8.60 5.55
C ASP A 180 -13.95 9.82 4.78
N LYS A 181 -13.06 10.68 4.25
CA LYS A 181 -13.44 11.79 3.37
C LYS A 181 -14.12 11.30 2.08
N GLN A 182 -13.65 10.21 1.53
CA GLN A 182 -14.25 9.57 0.35
C GLN A 182 -15.65 9.02 0.69
N ASP A 183 -15.80 8.32 1.82
CA ASP A 183 -17.07 7.78 2.28
C ASP A 183 -18.09 8.90 2.58
N ASN A 184 -17.64 10.06 3.05
CA ASN A 184 -18.46 11.26 3.29
C ASN A 184 -18.74 12.08 2.01
N GLY A 185 -18.21 11.71 0.86
CA GLY A 185 -18.38 12.42 -0.41
C GLY A 185 -17.54 13.68 -0.58
N GLU A 186 -16.61 13.96 0.35
CA GLU A 186 -15.70 15.10 0.28
C GLU A 186 -14.57 14.89 -0.74
N LEU A 187 -14.25 13.62 -1.05
CA LEU A 187 -13.19 13.22 -1.97
C LEU A 187 -13.74 12.27 -3.06
N PRO A 188 -14.34 12.82 -4.14
CA PRO A 188 -15.10 12.04 -5.09
C PRO A 188 -14.26 11.43 -6.20
N MET A 189 -13.20 10.67 -5.86
CA MET A 189 -12.31 10.00 -6.83
C MET A 189 -11.63 8.77 -6.24
N PRO A 190 -11.21 7.80 -7.06
CA PRO A 190 -10.43 6.66 -6.61
C PRO A 190 -9.02 7.08 -6.17
N LEU A 191 -8.43 6.33 -5.24
CA LEU A 191 -7.13 6.64 -4.62
C LEU A 191 -6.12 5.53 -4.89
N LEU A 192 -4.87 5.93 -5.16
CA LEU A 192 -3.70 5.06 -5.14
C LEU A 192 -2.80 5.47 -3.98
N PHE A 193 -2.83 4.70 -2.89
CA PHE A 193 -1.92 4.88 -1.77
C PHE A 193 -0.56 4.25 -2.09
N ILE A 194 0.51 5.03 -1.95
CA ILE A 194 1.87 4.57 -2.25
C ILE A 194 2.74 4.75 -1.01
N TRP A 195 3.42 3.70 -0.57
CA TRP A 195 4.39 3.78 0.52
C TRP A 195 5.78 3.38 0.03
N ASP A 196 6.70 4.34 0.04
CA ASP A 196 8.12 4.18 -0.30
C ASP A 196 8.99 4.67 0.86
N SER A 197 9.56 3.77 1.64
CA SER A 197 9.49 2.31 1.60
C SER A 197 9.12 1.72 2.96
N VAL A 198 8.64 0.48 2.91
CA VAL A 198 8.37 -0.31 4.13
C VAL A 198 9.68 -0.55 4.87
N GLY A 199 9.70 -0.18 6.17
CA GLY A 199 10.86 -0.35 7.04
C GLY A 199 11.80 0.85 7.14
N SER A 200 11.46 1.97 6.49
CA SER A 200 12.23 3.23 6.61
C SER A 200 11.84 4.06 7.84
N ILE A 201 10.68 3.81 8.43
CA ILE A 201 10.21 4.44 9.67
C ILE A 201 9.83 3.39 10.70
N GLN A 202 9.90 3.78 11.98
CA GLN A 202 9.61 2.91 13.12
C GLN A 202 8.16 3.02 13.57
N SER A 203 7.71 2.06 14.37
CA SER A 203 6.39 2.10 15.02
C SER A 203 6.35 3.08 16.19
N TRP A 204 5.14 3.50 16.58
CA TRP A 204 4.90 4.26 17.80
C TRP A 204 5.50 3.61 19.04
N LYS A 205 5.37 2.29 19.16
CA LYS A 205 5.93 1.54 20.27
C LYS A 205 7.46 1.56 20.28
N SER A 206 8.11 1.40 19.13
CA SER A 206 9.57 1.54 19.01
C SER A 206 10.03 2.95 19.37
N TYR A 207 9.31 3.96 18.90
CA TYR A 207 9.59 5.37 19.19
C TYR A 207 9.48 5.68 20.70
N THR A 208 8.41 5.25 21.37
CA THR A 208 8.16 5.58 22.78
C THR A 208 9.01 4.78 23.75
N SER A 209 9.31 3.52 23.43
CA SER A 209 10.18 2.66 24.27
C SER A 209 11.67 2.97 24.12
N LYS A 210 12.06 3.79 23.11
CA LYS A 210 13.45 4.08 22.76
C LYS A 210 14.29 2.83 22.47
N VAL A 211 13.64 1.71 22.23
CA VAL A 211 14.25 0.43 21.86
C VAL A 211 13.81 0.09 20.45
N GLY A 212 14.69 0.25 19.49
CA GLY A 212 14.46 -0.21 18.12
C GLY A 212 14.27 -1.73 18.13
N ASN A 213 13.06 -2.19 17.80
CA ASN A 213 12.76 -3.62 17.74
C ASN A 213 11.90 -3.91 16.51
N ASN A 214 12.48 -4.62 15.56
CA ASN A 214 11.82 -5.03 14.32
C ASN A 214 10.50 -5.80 14.56
N MET A 215 10.35 -6.46 15.72
CA MET A 215 9.10 -7.14 16.08
C MET A 215 7.97 -6.14 16.38
N PHE A 216 8.29 -4.98 17.00
CA PHE A 216 7.29 -3.95 17.24
C PHE A 216 6.82 -3.32 15.94
N ASP A 217 7.74 -3.07 15.02
CA ASP A 217 7.43 -2.50 13.72
C ASP A 217 6.59 -3.45 12.86
N ALA A 218 6.95 -4.73 12.83
CA ALA A 218 6.15 -5.77 12.16
C ALA A 218 4.76 -5.92 12.79
N GLY A 219 4.66 -5.84 14.13
CA GLY A 219 3.41 -5.85 14.88
C GLY A 219 2.52 -4.64 14.56
N ALA A 220 3.11 -3.44 14.51
CA ALA A 220 2.41 -2.21 14.13
C ALA A 220 1.88 -2.29 12.70
N ILE A 221 2.70 -2.72 11.74
CA ILE A 221 2.28 -2.92 10.36
C ILE A 221 1.09 -3.87 10.29
N ASN A 222 1.13 -5.01 10.99
CA ASN A 222 0.02 -5.95 11.01
C ASN A 222 -1.27 -5.31 11.57
N THR A 223 -1.17 -4.61 12.69
CA THR A 223 -2.31 -3.98 13.37
C THR A 223 -2.92 -2.86 12.55
N VAL A 224 -2.08 -2.01 11.94
CA VAL A 224 -2.51 -0.83 11.17
C VAL A 224 -3.04 -1.21 9.79
N PHE A 225 -2.32 -2.06 9.06
CA PHE A 225 -2.63 -2.29 7.64
C PHE A 225 -3.59 -3.42 7.38
N LYS A 226 -3.76 -4.39 8.30
CA LYS A 226 -4.75 -5.45 8.12
C LYS A 226 -6.19 -4.92 7.95
N PRO A 227 -6.68 -3.97 8.76
CA PRO A 227 -7.97 -3.31 8.52
C PRO A 227 -8.00 -2.52 7.21
N ILE A 228 -6.92 -1.83 6.86
CA ILE A 228 -6.82 -1.04 5.63
C ILE A 228 -6.92 -1.94 4.40
N PHE A 229 -6.22 -3.09 4.39
CA PHE A 229 -6.30 -4.05 3.29
C PHE A 229 -7.72 -4.60 3.11
N ALA A 230 -8.42 -4.86 4.20
CA ALA A 230 -9.83 -5.26 4.14
C ALA A 230 -10.70 -4.14 3.57
N ARG A 231 -10.51 -2.90 4.01
CA ARG A 231 -11.27 -1.72 3.57
C ARG A 231 -11.05 -1.42 2.09
N ILE A 232 -9.80 -1.47 1.60
CA ILE A 232 -9.46 -1.31 0.18
C ILE A 232 -10.06 -2.46 -0.65
N SER A 233 -9.87 -3.71 -0.22
CA SER A 233 -10.30 -4.90 -0.96
C SER A 233 -11.83 -5.01 -1.09
N THR A 234 -12.56 -4.42 -0.16
CA THR A 234 -14.03 -4.50 -0.10
C THR A 234 -14.73 -3.24 -0.58
N SER A 235 -13.99 -2.26 -1.12
CA SER A 235 -14.57 -0.97 -1.51
C SER A 235 -15.85 -1.09 -2.35
N LYS A 236 -15.93 -2.05 -3.30
CA LYS A 236 -17.15 -2.35 -4.06
C LYS A 236 -18.17 -3.22 -3.30
N GLU A 237 -17.75 -3.95 -2.29
CA GLU A 237 -18.63 -4.86 -1.53
C GLU A 237 -19.32 -4.15 -0.37
N VAL A 238 -18.63 -3.20 0.27
CA VAL A 238 -19.17 -2.37 1.37
C VAL A 238 -19.89 -1.12 0.89
N GLY A 239 -20.07 -0.94 -0.43
CA GLY A 239 -20.81 0.20 -0.97
C GLY A 239 -19.97 1.47 -1.16
N SER A 240 -18.66 1.40 -1.04
CA SER A 240 -17.77 2.51 -1.44
C SER A 240 -17.95 2.80 -2.94
N PRO A 241 -18.15 4.06 -3.33
CA PRO A 241 -18.33 4.41 -4.74
C PRO A 241 -17.06 4.24 -5.57
N TYR A 242 -15.90 4.12 -4.93
CA TYR A 242 -14.60 4.10 -5.59
C TYR A 242 -13.77 2.87 -5.23
N THR A 243 -13.00 2.37 -6.18
CA THR A 243 -12.03 1.30 -5.97
C THR A 243 -10.67 1.90 -5.63
N ASN A 244 -10.21 1.71 -4.40
CA ASN A 244 -8.91 2.21 -3.93
C ASN A 244 -7.85 1.12 -4.06
N THR A 245 -6.60 1.52 -4.24
CA THR A 245 -5.49 0.61 -4.50
C THR A 245 -4.30 0.99 -3.62
N MET A 246 -3.50 0.02 -3.21
CA MET A 246 -2.27 0.27 -2.48
C MET A 246 -1.07 -0.30 -3.22
N PHE A 247 -0.01 0.49 -3.29
CA PHE A 247 1.28 0.13 -3.88
C PHE A 247 2.38 0.36 -2.86
N VAL A 248 3.15 -0.68 -2.54
CA VAL A 248 4.22 -0.57 -1.56
C VAL A 248 5.56 -0.96 -2.15
N VAL A 249 6.57 -0.18 -1.82
CA VAL A 249 7.96 -0.46 -2.16
C VAL A 249 8.63 -1.09 -0.94
N ASN A 250 9.34 -2.19 -1.15
CA ASN A 250 10.05 -2.89 -0.09
C ASN A 250 11.48 -3.21 -0.51
N LYS A 251 12.44 -2.85 0.34
CA LYS A 251 13.83 -3.25 0.16
C LYS A 251 14.05 -4.67 0.66
N ILE A 252 14.88 -5.40 -0.03
CA ILE A 252 15.34 -6.71 0.41
C ILE A 252 16.82 -6.63 0.76
N TRP A 253 17.22 -7.44 1.73
CA TRP A 253 18.62 -7.59 2.10
C TRP A 253 18.95 -9.06 2.38
N GLN A 254 20.23 -9.35 2.40
CA GLN A 254 20.72 -10.69 2.68
C GLN A 254 20.55 -11.02 4.17
N ASP A 255 19.96 -12.15 4.48
CA ASP A 255 19.90 -12.70 5.82
C ASP A 255 21.08 -13.66 6.05
N ASN A 256 22.18 -13.13 6.54
CA ASN A 256 23.38 -13.92 6.78
C ASN A 256 23.18 -14.99 7.88
N ALA A 257 22.23 -14.78 8.80
CA ALA A 257 21.95 -15.71 9.90
C ALA A 257 21.26 -17.00 9.42
N ASN A 258 20.48 -16.91 8.34
CA ASN A 258 19.73 -18.04 7.78
C ASN A 258 20.27 -18.51 6.42
N SER A 259 21.44 -18.03 6.01
CA SER A 259 22.09 -18.47 4.77
C SER A 259 22.89 -19.75 5.05
N VAL A 260 22.50 -20.86 4.44
CA VAL A 260 23.13 -22.18 4.63
C VAL A 260 23.54 -22.74 3.28
N GLY A 261 24.76 -23.30 3.22
CA GLY A 261 25.23 -24.07 2.05
C GLY A 261 25.35 -23.29 0.74
N GLY A 262 25.65 -21.96 0.82
CA GLY A 262 25.77 -21.10 -0.36
C GLY A 262 24.43 -20.54 -0.87
N ALA A 263 23.30 -20.93 -0.31
CA ALA A 263 22.01 -20.34 -0.57
C ALA A 263 21.85 -19.06 0.27
N VAL A 264 21.58 -17.93 -0.39
CA VAL A 264 21.36 -16.64 0.25
C VAL A 264 19.91 -16.54 0.68
N ALA A 265 19.66 -16.54 1.99
CA ALA A 265 18.34 -16.19 2.51
C ALA A 265 18.09 -14.70 2.35
N ILE A 266 16.88 -14.34 1.94
CA ILE A 266 16.47 -12.95 1.68
C ILE A 266 15.45 -12.55 2.72
N LYS A 267 15.70 -11.43 3.41
CA LYS A 267 14.74 -10.75 4.29
C LYS A 267 14.16 -9.53 3.64
N ASN A 268 12.94 -9.19 4.06
CA ASN A 268 12.25 -7.96 3.71
C ASN A 268 11.61 -7.35 4.96
N SER A 269 11.39 -6.04 4.96
CA SER A 269 10.69 -5.33 6.03
C SER A 269 9.18 -5.64 6.01
N GLY A 270 8.51 -5.38 7.13
CA GLY A 270 7.05 -5.42 7.21
C GLY A 270 6.45 -6.74 7.67
N GLY A 271 7.29 -7.75 7.95
CA GLY A 271 6.83 -9.03 8.49
C GLY A 271 5.83 -9.75 7.57
N GLU A 272 5.04 -10.65 8.15
CA GLU A 272 4.07 -11.48 7.42
C GLU A 272 2.82 -10.71 6.95
N ALA A 273 2.47 -9.58 7.59
CA ALA A 273 1.26 -8.83 7.27
C ALA A 273 1.18 -8.44 5.81
N PHE A 274 2.27 -7.88 5.26
CA PHE A 274 2.33 -7.54 3.84
C PHE A 274 2.37 -8.78 2.94
N GLN A 275 2.91 -9.90 3.39
CA GLN A 275 2.93 -11.13 2.59
C GLN A 275 1.52 -11.69 2.39
N TYR A 276 0.65 -11.60 3.39
CA TYR A 276 -0.73 -12.07 3.29
C TYR A 276 -1.68 -11.06 2.63
N GLY A 277 -1.47 -9.76 2.86
CA GLY A 277 -2.30 -8.69 2.31
C GLY A 277 -2.04 -8.39 0.82
N VAL A 278 -0.86 -8.74 0.32
CA VAL A 278 -0.43 -8.45 -1.05
C VAL A 278 -0.98 -9.46 -2.04
N ARG A 279 -1.62 -8.98 -3.12
CA ARG A 279 -2.13 -9.82 -4.21
C ARG A 279 -1.18 -9.93 -5.39
N LEU A 280 -0.49 -8.85 -5.74
CA LEU A 280 0.55 -8.84 -6.76
C LEU A 280 1.90 -8.54 -6.12
N GLN A 281 2.86 -9.41 -6.34
CA GLN A 281 4.21 -9.22 -5.85
C GLN A 281 5.18 -9.20 -7.03
N ILE A 282 5.88 -8.07 -7.19
CA ILE A 282 6.82 -7.84 -8.27
C ILE A 282 8.23 -7.86 -7.69
N HIS A 283 9.07 -8.76 -8.19
CA HIS A 283 10.47 -8.80 -7.83
C HIS A 283 11.29 -8.12 -8.92
N VAL A 284 11.93 -7.02 -8.57
CA VAL A 284 12.89 -6.36 -9.44
C VAL A 284 14.26 -6.94 -9.14
N GLY A 285 14.79 -7.72 -10.07
CA GLY A 285 16.05 -8.42 -9.91
C GLY A 285 17.24 -7.46 -9.96
N GLY A 286 18.31 -7.80 -9.23
CA GLY A 286 19.63 -7.19 -9.43
C GLY A 286 20.17 -7.48 -10.82
N VAL A 287 21.15 -6.69 -11.25
CA VAL A 287 21.92 -6.98 -12.46
C VAL A 287 22.63 -8.31 -12.22
N ALA A 288 22.20 -9.37 -12.90
CA ALA A 288 23.00 -10.57 -12.97
C ALA A 288 24.37 -10.20 -13.58
N LYS A 289 25.43 -10.92 -13.22
CA LYS A 289 26.80 -10.65 -13.75
C LYS A 289 26.89 -10.55 -15.29
N ALA A 290 25.81 -10.82 -15.99
CA ALA A 290 25.65 -10.71 -17.45
C ALA A 290 24.74 -9.55 -17.91
N GLY A 291 24.43 -8.56 -17.10
CA GLY A 291 23.70 -7.35 -17.50
C GLY A 291 22.21 -7.50 -17.75
N THR A 292 21.60 -8.64 -17.42
CA THR A 292 20.16 -8.87 -17.65
C THR A 292 19.36 -8.64 -16.38
N LYS A 293 18.54 -7.59 -16.37
CA LYS A 293 17.53 -7.38 -15.31
C LYS A 293 16.32 -8.28 -15.59
N LYS A 294 15.98 -9.17 -14.66
CA LYS A 294 14.77 -9.99 -14.76
C LYS A 294 13.70 -9.46 -13.83
N LEU A 295 12.55 -9.15 -14.38
CA LEU A 295 11.34 -8.85 -13.63
C LEU A 295 10.54 -10.15 -13.44
N LYS A 296 10.18 -10.47 -12.20
CA LYS A 296 9.25 -11.57 -11.88
C LYS A 296 8.03 -11.00 -11.17
N ALA A 297 6.86 -11.40 -11.61
CA ALA A 297 5.60 -11.08 -10.96
C ALA A 297 4.88 -12.37 -10.57
N THR A 298 4.27 -12.36 -9.38
CA THR A 298 3.43 -13.47 -8.91
C THR A 298 2.10 -12.90 -8.46
N LEU A 299 1.03 -13.31 -9.11
CA LEU A 299 -0.33 -13.03 -8.71
C LEU A 299 -0.76 -14.11 -7.72
N LYS A 300 -1.16 -13.71 -6.51
CA LYS A 300 -1.71 -14.63 -5.52
C LYS A 300 -3.23 -14.68 -5.70
N GLY A 301 -3.74 -15.86 -5.94
CA GLY A 301 -5.16 -16.16 -6.06
C GLY A 301 -5.94 -15.97 -4.73
#